data_9fdb87ee010e95d229a1db4f1e7494fa
#
_entry.id   9fdb87ee010e95d229a1db4f1e7494fa
#
_cell.length_a   1.000
_cell.length_b   1.000
_cell.length_c   1.000
_cell.angle_alpha   90.00
_cell.angle_beta   90.00
_cell.angle_gamma   90.00
#
_symmetry.space_group_name_H-M   'P 1'
#
loop_
_entity.id
_entity.type
_entity.pdbx_description
1 polymer ?
#
loop_
_entity_poly.entity_id
_entity_poly.type
_entity_poly.pdbx_seq_one_letter_code
_entity_poly.pdbx_strand_id
1 'polypeptide(L)'
;SALTLIYIMNFVDRGLLAVVGPDLVPELGISDTQFGLLTGFGFALLYTIVGIPLARYADAAHRVWIMTVCIALWSLMTVLCGLASEITIGSITIGAFWVLLMCRVGVGIGEAGCTPPANSLIADYYAPRDRSQALGVYAMGVTLGTMFANLIGGWVTDVFDWRTAFFVVGLPGLLIAVVFKFTVKEPPRGFTDPKATQSKEPVTLREAIRELTTKPAFWLMTGGATVAAFCGYGISSFQSIFLVRTHEITTGEAAIWINAPVSLSSAIGTFATGWLATRLYKKHPGAIAWVPAVGLALSIPFYVFAFTTQNLLFAAIGLIIGGFVKYGYIAAQYTIGQGVVSMRVRAMATAVLLFIANLIGYGCGPLFIGFTSDIFFANGVAELGVAAEELTRNQCHPRSIGELNENLQNVCGVVYAQSLQSAMVIMAILYAASSLFFLLTWRRLDKDMVDRN
;
A
#
# COMPACT_ATOMS: atom_id res chain seq x y z
N SER A 1 -18.17 -10.75 8.11
CA SER A 1 -17.66 -12.10 8.41
C SER A 1 -16.33 -12.03 9.17
N ALA A 2 -15.92 -13.12 9.83
CA ALA A 2 -14.62 -13.16 10.54
C ALA A 2 -13.44 -12.87 9.60
N LEU A 3 -13.47 -13.39 8.36
CA LEU A 3 -12.42 -13.14 7.35
C LEU A 3 -12.33 -11.66 6.97
N THR A 4 -13.46 -10.94 6.86
CA THR A 4 -13.46 -9.51 6.59
C THR A 4 -12.86 -8.72 7.75
N LEU A 5 -13.16 -9.08 9.00
CA LEU A 5 -12.57 -8.45 10.18
C LEU A 5 -11.05 -8.63 10.20
N ILE A 6 -10.55 -9.84 9.92
CA ILE A 6 -9.12 -10.13 9.84
C ILE A 6 -8.47 -9.28 8.74
N TYR A 7 -9.14 -9.11 7.60
CA TYR A 7 -8.60 -8.31 6.49
C TYR A 7 -8.60 -6.80 6.80
N ILE A 8 -9.61 -6.32 7.55
CA ILE A 8 -9.61 -4.97 8.11
C ILE A 8 -8.37 -4.79 9.02
N MET A 9 -8.16 -5.69 9.98
CA MET A 9 -7.02 -5.61 10.91
C MET A 9 -5.67 -5.65 10.19
N ASN A 10 -5.55 -6.47 9.14
CA ASN A 10 -4.37 -6.53 8.31
C ASN A 10 -4.05 -5.16 7.67
N PHE A 11 -5.05 -4.46 7.14
CA PHE A 11 -4.85 -3.13 6.54
C PHE A 11 -4.74 -2.00 7.57
N VAL A 12 -5.30 -2.16 8.77
CA VAL A 12 -5.01 -1.25 9.90
C VAL A 12 -3.53 -1.30 10.25
N ASP A 13 -2.96 -2.50 10.36
CA ASP A 13 -1.56 -2.71 10.68
C ASP A 13 -0.63 -2.12 9.61
N ARG A 14 -0.92 -2.39 8.34
CA ARG A 14 -0.15 -1.82 7.20
C ARG A 14 -0.15 -0.30 7.19
N GLY A 15 -1.30 0.30 7.44
CA GLY A 15 -1.46 1.75 7.41
C GLY A 15 -0.85 2.47 8.60
N LEU A 16 -0.79 1.81 9.76
CA LEU A 16 -0.40 2.44 11.01
C LEU A 16 0.96 3.10 10.97
N LEU A 17 1.98 2.44 10.42
CA LEU A 17 3.34 2.99 10.35
C LEU A 17 3.39 4.31 9.55
N ALA A 18 2.62 4.41 8.46
CA ALA A 18 2.54 5.65 7.67
C ALA A 18 1.84 6.78 8.45
N VAL A 19 0.84 6.43 9.28
CA VAL A 19 0.11 7.39 10.11
C VAL A 19 1.00 7.96 11.21
N VAL A 20 1.73 7.11 11.93
CA VAL A 20 2.56 7.51 13.08
C VAL A 20 3.93 8.08 12.66
N GLY A 21 4.25 8.07 11.37
CA GLY A 21 5.53 8.50 10.81
C GLY A 21 6.02 9.88 11.29
N PRO A 22 5.15 10.91 11.39
CA PRO A 22 5.54 12.24 11.84
C PRO A 22 6.20 12.27 13.22
N ASP A 23 5.73 11.43 14.15
CA ASP A 23 6.27 11.34 15.52
C ASP A 23 7.40 10.33 15.63
N LEU A 24 7.28 9.20 14.92
CA LEU A 24 8.25 8.11 14.96
C LEU A 24 9.61 8.48 14.34
N VAL A 25 9.58 9.15 13.16
CA VAL A 25 10.82 9.49 12.42
C VAL A 25 11.77 10.36 13.24
N PRO A 26 11.34 11.48 13.82
CA PRO A 26 12.23 12.33 14.62
C PRO A 26 12.64 11.69 15.94
N GLU A 27 11.74 10.92 16.60
CA GLU A 27 12.06 10.29 17.88
C GLU A 27 13.11 9.20 17.77
N LEU A 28 13.05 8.38 16.70
CA LEU A 28 14.04 7.33 16.45
C LEU A 28 15.29 7.83 15.70
N GLY A 29 15.33 9.09 15.30
CA GLY A 29 16.46 9.67 14.58
C GLY A 29 16.69 9.06 13.20
N ILE A 30 15.66 8.51 12.55
CA ILE A 30 15.79 7.85 11.25
C ILE A 30 15.61 8.84 10.09
N SER A 31 16.25 8.53 8.94
CA SER A 31 16.11 9.32 7.72
C SER A 31 14.81 8.99 6.97
N ASP A 32 14.40 9.86 6.02
CA ASP A 32 13.27 9.59 5.15
C ASP A 32 13.51 8.33 4.29
N THR A 33 14.76 8.07 3.84
CA THR A 33 15.12 6.83 3.15
C THR A 33 14.88 5.60 4.03
N GLN A 34 15.29 5.66 5.30
CA GLN A 34 15.07 4.57 6.26
C GLN A 34 13.57 4.36 6.51
N PHE A 35 12.80 5.43 6.64
CA PHE A 35 11.35 5.33 6.77
C PHE A 35 10.68 4.75 5.51
N GLY A 36 11.13 5.15 4.32
CA GLY A 36 10.70 4.56 3.06
C GLY A 36 11.01 3.07 2.95
N LEU A 37 12.16 2.64 3.48
CA LEU A 37 12.53 1.22 3.57
C LEU A 37 11.58 0.44 4.50
N LEU A 38 11.25 1.01 5.66
CA LEU A 38 10.35 0.40 6.65
C LEU A 38 8.92 0.25 6.13
N THR A 39 8.39 1.27 5.45
CA THR A 39 7.01 1.29 4.94
C THR A 39 6.85 0.54 3.62
N GLY A 40 7.91 0.42 2.82
CA GLY A 40 7.90 -0.18 1.50
C GLY A 40 8.66 -1.50 1.42
N PHE A 41 9.91 -1.43 1.01
CA PHE A 41 10.71 -2.59 0.58
C PHE A 41 10.93 -3.62 1.70
N GLY A 42 11.17 -3.17 2.94
CA GLY A 42 11.39 -4.06 4.09
C GLY A 42 10.20 -4.98 4.38
N PHE A 43 8.99 -4.51 4.12
CA PHE A 43 7.77 -5.30 4.22
C PHE A 43 7.51 -6.10 2.93
N ALA A 44 7.52 -5.42 1.76
CA ALA A 44 7.05 -5.98 0.48
C ALA A 44 7.88 -7.15 0.00
N LEU A 45 9.21 -7.12 0.22
CA LEU A 45 10.12 -8.16 -0.23
C LEU A 45 9.74 -9.52 0.33
N LEU A 46 9.66 -9.63 1.65
CA LEU A 46 9.36 -10.92 2.29
C LEU A 46 7.89 -11.28 2.21
N TYR A 47 6.98 -10.33 2.27
CA TYR A 47 5.57 -10.55 1.97
C TYR A 47 5.39 -11.25 0.60
N THR A 48 6.11 -10.79 -0.42
CA THR A 48 5.99 -11.32 -1.77
C THR A 48 6.70 -12.66 -1.95
N ILE A 49 7.93 -12.79 -1.42
CA ILE A 49 8.72 -14.03 -1.55
C ILE A 49 8.10 -15.17 -0.73
N VAL A 50 7.74 -14.92 0.52
CA VAL A 50 7.18 -15.93 1.43
C VAL A 50 5.72 -16.26 1.07
N GLY A 51 4.99 -15.31 0.48
CA GLY A 51 3.61 -15.52 0.03
C GLY A 51 3.44 -16.69 -0.96
N ILE A 52 4.41 -16.93 -1.85
CA ILE A 52 4.37 -18.00 -2.84
C ILE A 52 4.43 -19.40 -2.18
N PRO A 53 5.45 -19.73 -1.37
CA PRO A 53 5.49 -21.03 -0.69
C PRO A 53 4.36 -21.21 0.31
N LEU A 54 3.94 -20.14 1.02
CA LEU A 54 2.82 -20.22 1.96
C LEU A 54 1.48 -20.51 1.24
N ALA A 55 1.24 -19.90 0.09
CA ALA A 55 0.05 -20.19 -0.72
C ALA A 55 0.02 -21.68 -1.13
N ARG A 56 1.15 -22.23 -1.62
CA ARG A 56 1.27 -23.65 -1.96
C ARG A 56 1.08 -24.56 -0.74
N TYR A 57 1.64 -24.19 0.40
CA TYR A 57 1.45 -24.95 1.63
C TYR A 57 0.00 -24.92 2.08
N ALA A 58 -0.68 -23.79 1.94
CA ALA A 58 -2.09 -23.64 2.24
C ALA A 58 -3.00 -24.51 1.34
N ASP A 59 -2.56 -24.86 0.14
CA ASP A 59 -3.30 -25.78 -0.75
C ASP A 59 -3.36 -27.21 -0.21
N ALA A 60 -2.40 -27.63 0.61
CA ALA A 60 -2.34 -29.01 1.16
C ALA A 60 -2.68 -29.06 2.66
N ALA A 61 -2.42 -28.01 3.41
CA ALA A 61 -2.54 -27.98 4.87
C ALA A 61 -3.88 -27.39 5.34
N HIS A 62 -4.07 -27.34 6.65
CA HIS A 62 -5.26 -26.80 7.33
C HIS A 62 -5.23 -25.26 7.30
N ARG A 63 -6.05 -24.63 6.45
CA ARG A 63 -6.06 -23.18 6.18
C ARG A 63 -6.34 -22.32 7.40
N VAL A 64 -7.30 -22.74 8.23
CA VAL A 64 -7.66 -22.04 9.48
C VAL A 64 -6.46 -22.02 10.44
N TRP A 65 -5.70 -23.12 10.54
CA TRP A 65 -4.50 -23.17 11.37
C TRP A 65 -3.40 -22.25 10.85
N ILE A 66 -3.13 -22.27 9.54
CA ILE A 66 -2.15 -21.37 8.90
C ILE A 66 -2.50 -19.92 9.18
N MET A 67 -3.75 -19.53 8.92
CA MET A 67 -4.21 -18.17 9.18
C MET A 67 -4.07 -17.79 10.65
N THR A 68 -4.42 -18.69 11.58
CA THR A 68 -4.28 -18.43 13.02
C THR A 68 -2.83 -18.12 13.41
N VAL A 69 -1.88 -18.94 12.96
CA VAL A 69 -0.45 -18.73 13.24
C VAL A 69 0.04 -17.43 12.59
N CYS A 70 -0.37 -17.18 11.36
CA CYS A 70 -0.01 -15.96 10.63
C CYS A 70 -0.57 -14.70 11.32
N ILE A 71 -1.84 -14.71 11.75
CA ILE A 71 -2.46 -13.62 12.50
C ILE A 71 -1.70 -13.38 13.82
N ALA A 72 -1.42 -14.41 14.57
CA ALA A 72 -0.67 -14.30 15.82
C ALA A 72 0.74 -13.74 15.61
N LEU A 73 1.44 -14.21 14.55
CA LEU A 73 2.78 -13.74 14.22
C LEU A 73 2.81 -12.25 13.87
N TRP A 74 1.99 -11.80 12.92
CA TRP A 74 2.03 -10.38 12.55
C TRP A 74 1.59 -9.48 13.68
N SER A 75 0.55 -9.88 14.44
CA SER A 75 0.06 -9.10 15.58
C SER A 75 1.10 -8.99 16.69
N LEU A 76 1.84 -10.07 16.98
CA LEU A 76 2.97 -10.03 17.90
C LEU A 76 4.08 -9.09 17.40
N MET A 77 4.44 -9.18 16.12
CA MET A 77 5.45 -8.30 15.52
C MET A 77 5.01 -6.83 15.55
N THR A 78 3.71 -6.57 15.38
CA THR A 78 3.14 -5.21 15.52
C THR A 78 3.27 -4.70 16.95
N VAL A 79 2.95 -5.50 17.94
CA VAL A 79 3.20 -5.14 19.36
C VAL A 79 4.68 -4.84 19.59
N LEU A 80 5.58 -5.66 19.05
CA LEU A 80 7.04 -5.45 19.17
C LEU A 80 7.51 -4.18 18.45
N CYS A 81 6.84 -3.72 17.37
CA CYS A 81 7.12 -2.41 16.78
C CYS A 81 6.96 -1.27 17.80
N GLY A 82 5.95 -1.35 18.67
CA GLY A 82 5.75 -0.37 19.75
C GLY A 82 6.85 -0.37 20.81
N LEU A 83 7.61 -1.46 20.93
CA LEU A 83 8.77 -1.58 21.82
C LEU A 83 10.11 -1.23 21.16
N ALA A 84 10.09 -0.82 19.88
CA ALA A 84 11.31 -0.55 19.15
C ALA A 84 12.11 0.59 19.80
N SER A 85 13.32 0.23 20.24
CA SER A 85 14.31 1.11 20.85
C SER A 85 15.70 0.60 20.54
N GLU A 86 16.70 1.36 20.87
CA GLU A 86 18.09 0.88 20.82
C GLU A 86 18.28 -0.23 21.87
N ILE A 87 18.86 -1.37 21.45
CA ILE A 87 19.10 -2.53 22.30
C ILE A 87 20.61 -2.76 22.38
N THR A 88 21.17 -2.70 23.59
CA THR A 88 22.57 -3.00 23.83
C THR A 88 22.72 -4.36 24.53
N ILE A 89 23.41 -5.30 23.89
CA ILE A 89 23.71 -6.63 24.41
C ILE A 89 25.24 -6.78 24.47
N GLY A 90 25.80 -6.62 25.66
CA GLY A 90 27.25 -6.60 25.84
C GLY A 90 27.92 -5.43 25.14
N SER A 91 28.76 -5.69 24.15
CA SER A 91 29.43 -4.67 23.33
C SER A 91 28.72 -4.36 22.00
N ILE A 92 27.61 -5.02 21.71
CA ILE A 92 26.87 -4.85 20.46
C ILE A 92 25.66 -3.98 20.72
N THR A 93 25.57 -2.85 20.03
CA THR A 93 24.41 -1.97 20.04
C THR A 93 23.65 -2.08 18.71
N ILE A 94 22.38 -2.48 18.80
CA ILE A 94 21.46 -2.56 17.66
C ILE A 94 20.57 -1.31 17.71
N GLY A 95 20.73 -0.41 16.75
CA GLY A 95 19.91 0.80 16.69
C GLY A 95 18.44 0.52 16.47
N ALA A 96 17.56 1.39 16.95
CA ALA A 96 16.11 1.27 16.90
C ALA A 96 15.54 1.00 15.48
N PHE A 97 16.17 1.58 14.44
CA PHE A 97 15.83 1.31 13.05
C PHE A 97 15.87 -0.18 12.70
N TRP A 98 16.95 -0.88 13.08
CA TRP A 98 17.11 -2.30 12.76
C TRP A 98 16.12 -3.18 13.51
N VAL A 99 15.84 -2.83 14.78
CA VAL A 99 14.81 -3.53 15.57
C VAL A 99 13.43 -3.37 14.89
N LEU A 100 13.07 -2.15 14.53
CA LEU A 100 11.81 -1.87 13.85
C LEU A 100 11.74 -2.56 12.48
N LEU A 101 12.84 -2.58 11.71
CA LEU A 101 12.91 -3.27 10.43
C LEU A 101 12.68 -4.77 10.57
N MET A 102 13.28 -5.43 11.57
CA MET A 102 13.05 -6.86 11.84
C MET A 102 11.60 -7.14 12.22
N CYS A 103 11.00 -6.29 13.04
CA CYS A 103 9.57 -6.41 13.37
C CYS A 103 8.69 -6.26 12.11
N ARG A 104 8.96 -5.27 11.24
CA ARG A 104 8.23 -5.06 9.98
C ARG A 104 8.38 -6.21 9.00
N VAL A 105 9.57 -6.80 8.93
CA VAL A 105 9.83 -8.05 8.19
C VAL A 105 8.96 -9.19 8.72
N GLY A 106 8.88 -9.34 10.04
CA GLY A 106 8.02 -10.34 10.70
C GLY A 106 6.53 -10.12 10.43
N VAL A 107 6.08 -8.86 10.43
CA VAL A 107 4.72 -8.50 10.01
C VAL A 107 4.47 -8.96 8.56
N GLY A 108 5.38 -8.64 7.63
CA GLY A 108 5.27 -9.04 6.22
C GLY A 108 5.16 -10.56 6.02
N ILE A 109 5.95 -11.35 6.77
CA ILE A 109 5.89 -12.82 6.76
C ILE A 109 4.51 -13.30 7.26
N GLY A 110 4.03 -12.76 8.39
CA GLY A 110 2.73 -13.14 8.95
C GLY A 110 1.58 -12.81 8.00
N GLU A 111 1.56 -11.63 7.42
CA GLU A 111 0.49 -11.21 6.53
C GLU A 111 0.46 -11.97 5.19
N ALA A 112 1.61 -12.45 4.72
CA ALA A 112 1.73 -13.20 3.48
C ALA A 112 0.87 -14.47 3.47
N GLY A 113 0.66 -15.10 4.63
CA GLY A 113 -0.13 -16.32 4.76
C GLY A 113 -1.64 -16.10 4.96
N CYS A 114 -2.16 -14.90 4.79
CA CYS A 114 -3.56 -14.61 5.10
C CYS A 114 -4.48 -14.63 3.87
N THR A 115 -4.15 -13.86 2.84
CA THR A 115 -5.04 -13.65 1.69
C THR A 115 -5.30 -14.91 0.86
N PRO A 116 -4.31 -15.75 0.50
CA PRO A 116 -4.57 -16.95 -0.27
C PRO A 116 -5.49 -17.96 0.44
N PRO A 117 -5.24 -18.34 1.72
CA PRO A 117 -6.15 -19.22 2.44
C PRO A 117 -7.54 -18.62 2.64
N ALA A 118 -7.66 -17.29 2.89
CA ALA A 118 -8.95 -16.63 3.06
C ALA A 118 -9.80 -16.73 1.80
N ASN A 119 -9.23 -16.47 0.62
CA ASN A 119 -9.92 -16.62 -0.66
C ASN A 119 -10.36 -18.07 -0.91
N SER A 120 -9.51 -19.04 -0.57
CA SER A 120 -9.83 -20.45 -0.66
C SER A 120 -10.97 -20.86 0.29
N LEU A 121 -10.97 -20.38 1.54
CA LEU A 121 -12.05 -20.60 2.50
C LEU A 121 -13.38 -20.00 2.00
N ILE A 122 -13.35 -18.77 1.47
CA ILE A 122 -14.54 -18.13 0.90
C ILE A 122 -15.10 -18.95 -0.25
N ALA A 123 -14.23 -19.48 -1.12
CA ALA A 123 -14.64 -20.32 -2.24
C ALA A 123 -15.33 -21.62 -1.79
N ASP A 124 -14.91 -22.20 -0.65
CA ASP A 124 -15.52 -23.42 -0.12
C ASP A 124 -16.78 -23.16 0.73
N TYR A 125 -16.88 -21.99 1.38
CA TYR A 125 -18.05 -21.63 2.18
C TYR A 125 -19.26 -21.15 1.36
N TYR A 126 -19.00 -20.54 0.20
CA TYR A 126 -20.04 -19.90 -0.62
C TYR A 126 -20.21 -20.60 -1.96
N ALA A 127 -21.47 -20.84 -2.34
CA ALA A 127 -21.79 -21.38 -3.66
C ALA A 127 -21.26 -20.47 -4.78
N PRO A 128 -20.93 -21.00 -5.97
CA PRO A 128 -20.36 -20.23 -7.08
C PRO A 128 -21.10 -18.93 -7.40
N ARG A 129 -22.45 -18.93 -7.32
CA ARG A 129 -23.29 -17.75 -7.57
C ARG A 129 -23.09 -16.62 -6.54
N ASP A 130 -22.75 -16.96 -5.29
CA ASP A 130 -22.68 -16.01 -4.18
C ASP A 130 -21.21 -15.61 -3.85
N ARG A 131 -20.20 -16.30 -4.45
CA ARG A 131 -18.76 -16.06 -4.21
C ARG A 131 -18.34 -14.64 -4.52
N SER A 132 -18.82 -14.10 -5.63
CA SER A 132 -18.46 -12.73 -6.05
C SER A 132 -18.87 -11.69 -5.00
N GLN A 133 -20.07 -11.85 -4.42
CA GLN A 133 -20.54 -10.98 -3.36
C GLN A 133 -19.73 -11.14 -2.08
N ALA A 134 -19.42 -12.39 -1.70
CA ALA A 134 -18.61 -12.67 -0.51
C ALA A 134 -17.18 -12.12 -0.62
N LEU A 135 -16.54 -12.27 -1.80
CA LEU A 135 -15.24 -11.68 -2.08
C LEU A 135 -15.29 -10.14 -2.12
N GLY A 136 -16.39 -9.56 -2.62
CA GLY A 136 -16.62 -8.11 -2.56
C GLY A 136 -16.66 -7.58 -1.12
N VAL A 137 -17.41 -8.27 -0.24
CA VAL A 137 -17.46 -7.93 1.21
C VAL A 137 -16.07 -8.11 1.86
N TYR A 138 -15.33 -9.16 1.50
CA TYR A 138 -13.97 -9.36 1.98
C TYR A 138 -13.05 -8.20 1.52
N ALA A 139 -13.13 -7.81 0.27
CA ALA A 139 -12.30 -6.75 -0.32
C ALA A 139 -12.56 -5.36 0.30
N MET A 140 -13.76 -5.10 0.88
CA MET A 140 -14.02 -3.88 1.64
C MET A 140 -13.06 -3.70 2.83
N GLY A 141 -12.46 -4.81 3.30
CA GLY A 141 -11.47 -4.79 4.37
C GLY A 141 -10.27 -3.90 4.09
N VAL A 142 -9.87 -3.75 2.82
CA VAL A 142 -8.78 -2.83 2.41
C VAL A 142 -9.10 -1.39 2.78
N THR A 143 -10.23 -0.89 2.30
CA THR A 143 -10.62 0.51 2.50
C THR A 143 -10.97 0.81 3.95
N LEU A 144 -11.76 -0.07 4.57
CA LEU A 144 -12.14 0.09 5.97
C LEU A 144 -10.90 0.02 6.88
N GLY A 145 -9.97 -0.92 6.58
CA GLY A 145 -8.73 -1.04 7.33
C GLY A 145 -7.86 0.20 7.23
N THR A 146 -7.64 0.72 6.01
CA THR A 146 -6.89 1.97 5.83
C THR A 146 -7.55 3.16 6.51
N MET A 147 -8.87 3.27 6.44
CA MET A 147 -9.62 4.33 7.12
C MET A 147 -9.46 4.21 8.65
N PHE A 148 -9.63 3.01 9.21
CA PHE A 148 -9.46 2.79 10.65
C PHE A 148 -8.01 2.97 11.11
N ALA A 149 -7.00 2.66 10.29
CA ALA A 149 -5.61 2.97 10.59
C ALA A 149 -5.43 4.48 10.84
N ASN A 150 -6.01 5.31 9.96
CA ASN A 150 -5.95 6.76 10.13
C ASN A 150 -6.72 7.24 11.35
N LEU A 151 -7.96 6.77 11.56
CA LEU A 151 -8.81 7.22 12.67
C LEU A 151 -8.23 6.79 14.03
N ILE A 152 -7.91 5.50 14.19
CA ILE A 152 -7.43 4.95 15.47
C ILE A 152 -5.97 5.35 15.68
N GLY A 153 -5.11 5.15 14.66
CA GLY A 153 -3.69 5.47 14.75
C GLY A 153 -3.44 6.94 15.01
N GLY A 154 -4.12 7.84 14.28
CA GLY A 154 -4.00 9.28 14.47
C GLY A 154 -4.49 9.73 15.84
N TRP A 155 -5.69 9.30 16.26
CA TRP A 155 -6.24 9.66 17.57
C TRP A 155 -5.38 9.16 18.74
N VAL A 156 -4.94 7.89 18.68
CA VAL A 156 -4.11 7.32 19.75
C VAL A 156 -2.75 8.02 19.84
N THR A 157 -2.16 8.36 18.69
CA THR A 157 -0.85 9.05 18.65
C THR A 157 -0.92 10.44 19.26
N ASP A 158 -1.99 11.20 19.00
CA ASP A 158 -2.16 12.54 19.57
C ASP A 158 -2.47 12.52 21.08
N VAL A 159 -3.27 11.54 21.54
CA VAL A 159 -3.70 11.48 22.95
C VAL A 159 -2.66 10.83 23.86
N PHE A 160 -1.91 9.87 23.32
CA PHE A 160 -0.89 9.12 24.06
C PHE A 160 0.48 9.28 23.40
N ASP A 161 0.82 8.35 22.51
CA ASP A 161 2.03 8.32 21.72
C ASP A 161 1.93 7.29 20.57
N TRP A 162 2.90 7.29 19.65
CA TRP A 162 2.94 6.35 18.53
C TRP A 162 3.18 4.90 18.97
N ARG A 163 3.87 4.64 20.09
CA ARG A 163 4.09 3.29 20.63
C ARG A 163 2.80 2.66 21.09
N THR A 164 1.99 3.44 21.81
CA THR A 164 0.65 3.04 22.26
C THR A 164 -0.25 2.68 21.09
N ALA A 165 -0.13 3.38 19.95
CA ALA A 165 -0.89 3.03 18.75
C ALA A 165 -0.58 1.62 18.24
N PHE A 166 0.68 1.18 18.28
CA PHE A 166 1.06 -0.21 17.95
C PHE A 166 0.47 -1.24 18.94
N PHE A 167 0.40 -0.93 20.23
CA PHE A 167 -0.23 -1.82 21.21
C PHE A 167 -1.74 -1.91 21.00
N VAL A 168 -2.41 -0.78 20.76
CA VAL A 168 -3.86 -0.71 20.54
C VAL A 168 -4.27 -1.49 19.28
N VAL A 169 -3.41 -1.53 18.26
CA VAL A 169 -3.67 -2.30 17.03
C VAL A 169 -3.23 -3.76 17.16
N GLY A 170 -2.05 -4.03 17.70
CA GLY A 170 -1.48 -5.37 17.73
C GLY A 170 -2.13 -6.32 18.76
N LEU A 171 -2.45 -5.84 19.97
CA LEU A 171 -3.03 -6.71 21.02
C LEU A 171 -4.40 -7.28 20.65
N PRO A 172 -5.36 -6.51 20.09
CA PRO A 172 -6.62 -7.07 19.60
C PRO A 172 -6.42 -8.13 18.52
N GLY A 173 -5.39 -8.00 17.67
CA GLY A 173 -5.07 -8.99 16.66
C GLY A 173 -4.70 -10.36 17.25
N LEU A 174 -3.95 -10.40 18.36
CA LEU A 174 -3.67 -11.64 19.09
C LEU A 174 -4.95 -12.30 19.62
N LEU A 175 -5.86 -11.51 20.18
CA LEU A 175 -7.17 -12.01 20.63
C LEU A 175 -7.98 -12.56 19.45
N ILE A 176 -7.99 -11.85 18.31
CA ILE A 176 -8.68 -12.28 17.10
C ILE A 176 -8.10 -13.60 16.59
N ALA A 177 -6.79 -13.84 16.66
CA ALA A 177 -6.18 -15.11 16.29
C ALA A 177 -6.75 -16.27 17.10
N VAL A 178 -6.87 -16.09 18.41
CA VAL A 178 -7.46 -17.10 19.32
C VAL A 178 -8.93 -17.32 18.99
N VAL A 179 -9.73 -16.26 18.91
CA VAL A 179 -11.15 -16.33 18.59
C VAL A 179 -11.38 -16.99 17.23
N PHE A 180 -10.60 -16.63 16.21
CA PHE A 180 -10.67 -17.20 14.87
C PHE A 180 -10.46 -18.71 14.86
N LYS A 181 -9.45 -19.20 15.58
CA LYS A 181 -9.15 -20.64 15.70
C LYS A 181 -10.31 -21.45 16.24
N PHE A 182 -11.04 -20.91 17.22
CA PHE A 182 -12.12 -21.64 17.89
C PHE A 182 -13.50 -21.44 17.24
N THR A 183 -13.69 -20.37 16.46
CA THR A 183 -15.00 -20.03 15.87
C THR A 183 -15.12 -20.46 14.41
N VAL A 184 -14.02 -20.47 13.63
CA VAL A 184 -14.05 -20.80 12.21
C VAL A 184 -13.65 -22.26 12.01
N LYS A 185 -14.53 -23.03 11.41
CA LYS A 185 -14.28 -24.44 11.08
C LYS A 185 -13.63 -24.54 9.71
N GLU A 186 -12.77 -25.54 9.49
CA GLU A 186 -12.19 -25.85 8.18
C GLU A 186 -13.23 -26.60 7.35
N PRO A 187 -13.74 -26.06 6.23
CA PRO A 187 -14.63 -26.81 5.34
C PRO A 187 -13.82 -27.82 4.51
N PRO A 188 -14.44 -28.95 4.10
CA PRO A 188 -13.83 -29.81 3.10
C PRO A 188 -13.55 -29.03 1.80
N ARG A 189 -12.44 -29.34 1.15
CA ARG A 189 -12.06 -28.68 -0.11
C ARG A 189 -13.06 -28.98 -1.22
N GLY A 190 -13.44 -27.92 -1.98
CA GLY A 190 -14.45 -28.06 -3.03
C GLY A 190 -15.86 -28.34 -2.50
N PHE A 191 -16.13 -27.99 -1.22
CA PHE A 191 -17.41 -28.28 -0.54
C PHE A 191 -18.62 -27.78 -1.33
N THR A 192 -18.51 -26.63 -1.97
CA THR A 192 -19.60 -26.02 -2.74
C THR A 192 -19.40 -26.13 -4.26
N ASP A 193 -18.32 -26.78 -4.73
CA ASP A 193 -18.04 -26.91 -6.16
C ASP A 193 -18.84 -28.08 -6.79
N PRO A 194 -19.40 -27.88 -7.99
CA PRO A 194 -19.99 -28.97 -8.76
C PRO A 194 -18.94 -30.06 -9.07
N LYS A 195 -19.29 -31.34 -8.90
CA LYS A 195 -18.37 -32.46 -9.10
C LYS A 195 -17.70 -32.49 -10.50
N ALA A 196 -18.28 -31.82 -11.49
CA ALA A 196 -17.76 -31.76 -12.86
C ALA A 196 -16.56 -30.82 -13.05
N THR A 197 -16.25 -29.96 -12.05
CA THR A 197 -15.20 -28.90 -12.17
C THR A 197 -13.84 -29.36 -11.64
N GLN A 198 -13.73 -30.55 -11.05
CA GLN A 198 -12.55 -31.02 -10.31
C GLN A 198 -11.39 -31.57 -11.18
N SER A 199 -11.51 -31.60 -12.51
CA SER A 199 -10.52 -32.22 -13.39
C SER A 199 -9.97 -31.31 -14.47
N LYS A 200 -9.27 -30.22 -14.10
CA LYS A 200 -8.37 -29.50 -15.03
C LYS A 200 -6.96 -29.54 -14.48
N GLU A 201 -6.04 -30.10 -15.25
CA GLU A 201 -4.62 -30.08 -14.94
C GLU A 201 -4.16 -28.65 -14.63
N PRO A 202 -3.41 -28.41 -13.54
CA PRO A 202 -2.92 -27.10 -13.21
C PRO A 202 -1.98 -26.58 -14.30
N VAL A 203 -2.19 -25.35 -14.75
CA VAL A 203 -1.32 -24.69 -15.73
C VAL A 203 0.05 -24.46 -15.10
N THR A 204 1.10 -24.85 -15.79
CA THR A 204 2.46 -24.59 -15.33
C THR A 204 2.83 -23.11 -15.48
N LEU A 205 3.71 -22.61 -14.62
CA LEU A 205 4.22 -21.21 -14.71
C LEU A 205 4.84 -20.95 -16.09
N ARG A 206 5.51 -21.93 -16.68
CA ARG A 206 6.14 -21.82 -18.00
C ARG A 206 5.11 -21.62 -19.12
N GLU A 207 4.01 -22.35 -19.10
CA GLU A 207 2.92 -22.19 -20.06
C GLU A 207 2.25 -20.82 -19.93
N ALA A 208 1.99 -20.39 -18.69
CA ALA A 208 1.41 -19.08 -18.44
C ALA A 208 2.32 -17.95 -18.93
N ILE A 209 3.62 -17.97 -18.61
CA ILE A 209 4.57 -16.97 -19.09
C ILE A 209 4.64 -16.98 -20.62
N ARG A 210 4.65 -18.16 -21.25
CA ARG A 210 4.67 -18.26 -22.71
C ARG A 210 3.44 -17.60 -23.36
N GLU A 211 2.24 -17.77 -22.79
CA GLU A 211 1.05 -17.09 -23.28
C GLU A 211 1.14 -15.58 -23.03
N LEU A 212 1.56 -15.16 -21.83
CA LEU A 212 1.70 -13.73 -21.47
C LEU A 212 2.69 -13.01 -22.37
N THR A 213 3.81 -13.63 -22.78
CA THR A 213 4.79 -13.00 -23.67
C THR A 213 4.23 -12.70 -25.06
N THR A 214 3.16 -13.36 -25.49
CA THR A 214 2.47 -13.06 -26.76
C THR A 214 1.45 -11.91 -26.67
N LYS A 215 1.23 -11.34 -25.46
CA LYS A 215 0.20 -10.34 -25.17
C LYS A 215 0.79 -8.99 -24.73
N PRO A 216 1.22 -8.13 -25.67
CA PRO A 216 1.77 -6.81 -25.34
C PRO A 216 0.85 -5.96 -24.48
N ALA A 217 -0.48 -6.02 -24.66
CA ALA A 217 -1.44 -5.29 -23.83
C ALA A 217 -1.35 -5.67 -22.35
N PHE A 218 -1.04 -6.92 -22.02
CA PHE A 218 -0.83 -7.37 -20.65
C PHE A 218 0.36 -6.66 -19.99
N TRP A 219 1.51 -6.59 -20.68
CA TRP A 219 2.73 -6.00 -20.13
C TRP A 219 2.64 -4.48 -20.03
N LEU A 220 2.03 -3.82 -21.02
CA LEU A 220 1.78 -2.37 -20.97
C LEU A 220 0.85 -2.02 -19.81
N MET A 221 -0.26 -2.75 -19.63
CA MET A 221 -1.16 -2.57 -18.51
C MET A 221 -0.46 -2.86 -17.17
N THR A 222 0.32 -3.93 -17.08
CA THR A 222 1.10 -4.28 -15.88
C THR A 222 2.10 -3.17 -15.54
N GLY A 223 2.82 -2.63 -16.54
CA GLY A 223 3.70 -1.48 -16.37
C GLY A 223 2.94 -0.25 -15.82
N GLY A 224 1.81 0.09 -16.43
CA GLY A 224 0.96 1.19 -15.98
C GLY A 224 0.45 1.00 -14.55
N ALA A 225 -0.04 -0.18 -14.21
CA ALA A 225 -0.51 -0.51 -12.86
C ALA A 225 0.64 -0.48 -11.83
N THR A 226 1.82 -0.95 -12.20
CA THR A 226 3.03 -0.93 -11.35
C THR A 226 3.47 0.51 -11.05
N VAL A 227 3.52 1.38 -12.07
CA VAL A 227 3.86 2.80 -11.86
C VAL A 227 2.79 3.50 -11.04
N ALA A 228 1.48 3.21 -11.28
CA ALA A 228 0.40 3.77 -10.45
C ALA A 228 0.50 3.33 -8.99
N ALA A 229 0.83 2.05 -8.74
CA ALA A 229 1.06 1.53 -7.41
C ALA A 229 2.30 2.17 -6.75
N PHE A 230 3.40 2.31 -7.50
CA PHE A 230 4.62 2.97 -7.06
C PHE A 230 4.35 4.40 -6.56
N CYS A 231 3.67 5.21 -7.37
CA CYS A 231 3.29 6.56 -6.99
C CYS A 231 2.29 6.56 -5.82
N GLY A 232 1.29 5.69 -5.87
CA GLY A 232 0.21 5.63 -4.88
C GLY A 232 0.70 5.23 -3.49
N TYR A 233 1.51 4.19 -3.38
CA TYR A 233 2.07 3.75 -2.11
C TYR A 233 3.14 4.70 -1.59
N GLY A 234 3.98 5.26 -2.47
CA GLY A 234 4.94 6.29 -2.09
C GLY A 234 4.24 7.49 -1.44
N ILE A 235 3.31 8.11 -2.15
CA ILE A 235 2.53 9.26 -1.63
C ILE A 235 1.83 8.89 -0.32
N SER A 236 1.13 7.77 -0.26
CA SER A 236 0.38 7.35 0.92
C SER A 236 1.28 7.16 2.16
N SER A 237 2.50 6.66 1.98
CA SER A 237 3.44 6.45 3.09
C SER A 237 3.98 7.75 3.69
N PHE A 238 4.14 8.79 2.87
CA PHE A 238 4.71 10.07 3.32
C PHE A 238 3.67 11.18 3.51
N GLN A 239 2.40 10.94 3.19
CA GLN A 239 1.35 11.97 3.21
C GLN A 239 1.16 12.58 4.61
N SER A 240 1.16 11.77 5.69
CA SER A 240 1.07 12.27 7.06
C SER A 240 2.29 13.14 7.40
N ILE A 241 3.50 12.65 7.08
CA ILE A 241 4.74 13.39 7.33
C ILE A 241 4.75 14.72 6.56
N PHE A 242 4.33 14.72 5.30
CA PHE A 242 4.20 15.93 4.49
C PHE A 242 3.24 16.94 5.12
N LEU A 243 2.05 16.51 5.52
CA LEU A 243 1.04 17.39 6.12
C LEU A 243 1.53 18.02 7.43
N VAL A 244 2.13 17.23 8.31
CA VAL A 244 2.66 17.71 9.59
C VAL A 244 3.84 18.66 9.37
N ARG A 245 4.78 18.33 8.48
CA ARG A 245 5.97 19.18 8.20
C ARG A 245 5.64 20.49 7.50
N THR A 246 4.63 20.48 6.59
CA THR A 246 4.34 21.65 5.75
C THR A 246 3.28 22.57 6.34
N HIS A 247 2.30 21.99 7.06
CA HIS A 247 1.16 22.74 7.57
C HIS A 247 1.14 22.84 9.10
N GLU A 248 2.16 22.31 9.79
CA GLU A 248 2.34 22.40 11.26
C GLU A 248 1.13 21.90 12.07
N ILE A 249 0.40 20.92 11.54
CA ILE A 249 -0.74 20.26 12.20
C ILE A 249 -0.29 19.02 12.96
N THR A 250 -1.13 18.52 13.86
CA THR A 250 -0.82 17.29 14.60
C THR A 250 -0.97 16.04 13.71
N THR A 251 -0.39 14.93 14.15
CA THR A 251 -0.51 13.63 13.46
C THR A 251 -1.98 13.19 13.39
N GLY A 252 -2.75 13.38 14.45
CA GLY A 252 -4.18 13.07 14.47
C GLY A 252 -5.00 13.97 13.56
N GLU A 253 -4.71 15.27 13.51
CA GLU A 253 -5.39 16.18 12.58
C GLU A 253 -5.15 15.76 11.13
N ALA A 254 -3.90 15.46 10.75
CA ALA A 254 -3.54 14.96 9.42
C ALA A 254 -4.27 13.65 9.09
N ALA A 255 -4.29 12.72 10.03
CA ALA A 255 -4.86 11.39 9.84
C ALA A 255 -6.39 11.42 9.78
N ILE A 256 -7.05 12.09 10.74
CA ILE A 256 -8.50 12.05 10.90
C ILE A 256 -9.18 12.97 9.88
N TRP A 257 -8.72 14.22 9.74
CA TRP A 257 -9.40 15.22 8.93
C TRP A 257 -9.01 15.23 7.46
N ILE A 258 -7.84 14.63 7.12
CA ILE A 258 -7.37 14.63 5.73
C ILE A 258 -7.22 13.20 5.20
N ASN A 259 -6.41 12.34 5.83
CA ASN A 259 -6.08 11.03 5.28
C ASN A 259 -7.26 10.05 5.31
N ALA A 260 -8.11 10.09 6.34
CA ALA A 260 -9.31 9.25 6.38
C ALA A 260 -10.33 9.66 5.29
N PRO A 261 -10.70 10.94 5.08
CA PRO A 261 -11.47 11.40 3.92
C PRO A 261 -10.84 11.04 2.56
N VAL A 262 -9.51 11.16 2.40
CA VAL A 262 -8.80 10.74 1.16
C VAL A 262 -8.97 9.24 0.92
N SER A 263 -8.89 8.41 1.96
CA SER A 263 -9.09 6.96 1.85
C SER A 263 -10.52 6.64 1.42
N LEU A 264 -11.51 7.31 1.99
CA LEU A 264 -12.92 7.15 1.62
C LEU A 264 -13.18 7.62 0.18
N SER A 265 -12.67 8.78 -0.20
CA SER A 265 -12.82 9.31 -1.57
C SER A 265 -12.20 8.38 -2.61
N SER A 266 -11.05 7.77 -2.28
CA SER A 266 -10.35 6.80 -3.13
C SER A 266 -11.19 5.53 -3.37
N ALA A 267 -11.91 5.05 -2.35
CA ALA A 267 -12.82 3.92 -2.47
C ALA A 267 -14.00 4.25 -3.38
N ILE A 268 -14.63 5.41 -3.15
CA ILE A 268 -15.74 5.89 -3.98
C ILE A 268 -15.26 6.09 -5.43
N GLY A 269 -14.06 6.65 -5.61
CA GLY A 269 -13.43 6.85 -6.91
C GLY A 269 -13.18 5.54 -7.67
N THR A 270 -12.71 4.49 -6.97
CA THR A 270 -12.52 3.16 -7.56
C THR A 270 -13.84 2.61 -8.11
N PHE A 271 -14.91 2.70 -7.32
CA PHE A 271 -16.24 2.26 -7.74
C PHE A 271 -16.79 3.10 -8.89
N ALA A 272 -16.76 4.43 -8.76
CA ALA A 272 -17.29 5.36 -9.76
C ALA A 272 -16.58 5.22 -11.12
N THR A 273 -15.24 5.09 -11.11
CA THR A 273 -14.45 4.94 -12.33
C THR A 273 -14.68 3.57 -12.97
N GLY A 274 -14.76 2.50 -12.16
CA GLY A 274 -15.11 1.15 -12.67
C GLY A 274 -16.50 1.11 -13.31
N TRP A 275 -17.49 1.75 -12.67
CA TRP A 275 -18.83 1.88 -13.21
C TRP A 275 -18.83 2.69 -14.52
N LEU A 276 -18.12 3.82 -14.56
CA LEU A 276 -18.00 4.65 -15.77
C LEU A 276 -17.34 3.88 -16.92
N ALA A 277 -16.24 3.20 -16.65
CA ALA A 277 -15.55 2.37 -17.64
C ALA A 277 -16.45 1.29 -18.21
N THR A 278 -17.22 0.59 -17.36
CA THR A 278 -18.17 -0.46 -17.77
C THR A 278 -19.33 0.12 -18.59
N ARG A 279 -19.84 1.30 -18.22
CA ARG A 279 -20.92 1.96 -18.97
C ARG A 279 -20.45 2.41 -20.35
N LEU A 280 -19.25 2.95 -20.44
CA LEU A 280 -18.66 3.42 -21.69
C LEU A 280 -18.17 2.25 -22.58
N TYR A 281 -17.79 1.12 -21.99
CA TYR A 281 -17.37 -0.08 -22.71
C TYR A 281 -18.38 -0.55 -23.75
N LYS A 282 -19.67 -0.43 -23.45
CA LYS A 282 -20.75 -0.81 -24.39
C LYS A 282 -20.72 -0.03 -25.71
N LYS A 283 -20.19 1.21 -25.70
CA LYS A 283 -20.05 2.07 -26.88
C LYS A 283 -18.62 2.09 -27.43
N HIS A 284 -17.66 1.99 -26.54
CA HIS A 284 -16.21 2.11 -26.85
C HIS A 284 -15.44 1.05 -26.07
N PRO A 285 -15.13 -0.11 -26.66
CA PRO A 285 -14.44 -1.22 -25.96
C PRO A 285 -13.10 -0.82 -25.31
N GLY A 286 -12.42 0.18 -25.87
CA GLY A 286 -11.19 0.72 -25.30
C GLY A 286 -11.37 1.52 -23.99
N ALA A 287 -12.62 1.78 -23.55
CA ALA A 287 -12.90 2.57 -22.36
C ALA A 287 -12.27 1.98 -21.08
N ILE A 288 -12.12 0.66 -21.01
CA ILE A 288 -11.45 -0.01 -19.88
C ILE A 288 -10.01 0.49 -19.68
N ALA A 289 -9.33 0.89 -20.76
CA ALA A 289 -7.95 1.35 -20.70
C ALA A 289 -7.83 2.89 -20.69
N TRP A 290 -8.60 3.62 -21.51
CA TRP A 290 -8.43 5.07 -21.57
C TRP A 290 -9.09 5.82 -20.39
N VAL A 291 -10.17 5.29 -19.78
CA VAL A 291 -10.79 5.91 -18.60
C VAL A 291 -9.80 6.00 -17.42
N PRO A 292 -9.12 4.91 -17.00
CA PRO A 292 -8.09 5.03 -15.97
C PRO A 292 -6.90 5.90 -16.40
N ALA A 293 -6.51 5.90 -17.68
CA ALA A 293 -5.47 6.78 -18.17
C ALA A 293 -5.80 8.26 -17.96
N VAL A 294 -7.03 8.67 -18.29
CA VAL A 294 -7.53 10.03 -18.05
C VAL A 294 -7.59 10.33 -16.55
N GLY A 295 -8.08 9.40 -15.73
CA GLY A 295 -8.12 9.58 -14.28
C GLY A 295 -6.74 9.80 -13.67
N LEU A 296 -5.73 9.03 -14.10
CA LEU A 296 -4.34 9.20 -13.67
C LEU A 296 -3.76 10.55 -14.14
N ALA A 297 -4.00 10.95 -15.38
CA ALA A 297 -3.55 12.25 -15.88
C ALA A 297 -4.21 13.41 -15.13
N LEU A 298 -5.51 13.33 -14.87
CA LEU A 298 -6.24 14.34 -14.10
C LEU A 298 -5.80 14.40 -12.64
N SER A 299 -5.30 13.32 -12.06
CA SER A 299 -4.82 13.35 -10.67
C SER A 299 -3.58 14.22 -10.48
N ILE A 300 -2.75 14.39 -11.54
CA ILE A 300 -1.49 15.13 -11.48
C ILE A 300 -1.69 16.58 -11.02
N PRO A 301 -2.50 17.42 -11.70
CA PRO A 301 -2.66 18.82 -11.30
C PRO A 301 -3.23 18.96 -9.87
N PHE A 302 -4.11 18.06 -9.44
CA PHE A 302 -4.65 18.11 -8.08
C PHE A 302 -3.59 17.75 -7.03
N TYR A 303 -2.76 16.74 -7.26
CA TYR A 303 -1.67 16.41 -6.36
C TYR A 303 -0.57 17.47 -6.35
N VAL A 304 -0.15 17.96 -7.52
CA VAL A 304 0.84 19.05 -7.60
C VAL A 304 0.34 20.28 -6.87
N PHE A 305 -0.91 20.69 -7.10
CA PHE A 305 -1.53 21.80 -6.38
C PHE A 305 -1.58 21.54 -4.87
N ALA A 306 -2.00 20.35 -4.45
CA ALA A 306 -2.07 19.98 -3.03
C ALA A 306 -0.72 20.03 -2.33
N PHE A 307 0.35 19.61 -3.03
CA PHE A 307 1.69 19.61 -2.45
C PHE A 307 2.37 20.97 -2.50
N THR A 308 1.94 21.92 -3.34
CA THR A 308 2.57 23.25 -3.48
C THR A 308 1.82 24.36 -2.76
N THR A 309 0.54 24.16 -2.40
CA THR A 309 -0.23 25.20 -1.69
C THR A 309 0.14 25.27 -0.22
N GLN A 310 0.17 26.51 0.30
CA GLN A 310 0.37 26.76 1.74
C GLN A 310 -0.95 26.67 2.53
N ASN A 311 -2.09 26.67 1.85
CA ASN A 311 -3.38 26.61 2.51
C ASN A 311 -3.82 25.16 2.74
N LEU A 312 -3.96 24.75 4.00
CA LEU A 312 -4.32 23.40 4.41
C LEU A 312 -5.64 22.90 3.79
N LEU A 313 -6.67 23.77 3.74
CA LEU A 313 -7.96 23.40 3.18
C LEU A 313 -7.84 23.06 1.67
N PHE A 314 -7.09 23.86 0.93
CA PHE A 314 -6.86 23.62 -0.48
C PHE A 314 -5.99 22.38 -0.72
N ALA A 315 -5.00 22.13 0.15
CA ALA A 315 -4.21 20.90 0.13
C ALA A 315 -5.12 19.67 0.35
N ALA A 316 -5.99 19.70 1.36
CA ALA A 316 -6.93 18.63 1.65
C ALA A 316 -7.90 18.37 0.48
N ILE A 317 -8.48 19.42 -0.10
CA ILE A 317 -9.37 19.29 -1.27
C ILE A 317 -8.63 18.68 -2.46
N GLY A 318 -7.41 19.15 -2.75
CA GLY A 318 -6.56 18.60 -3.81
C GLY A 318 -6.26 17.13 -3.62
N LEU A 319 -5.89 16.71 -2.40
CA LEU A 319 -5.63 15.31 -2.04
C LEU A 319 -6.89 14.44 -2.19
N ILE A 320 -8.06 14.92 -1.75
CA ILE A 320 -9.34 14.21 -1.84
C ILE A 320 -9.72 14.00 -3.31
N ILE A 321 -9.66 15.05 -4.14
CA ILE A 321 -10.01 14.95 -5.57
C ILE A 321 -8.98 14.09 -6.31
N GLY A 322 -7.69 14.30 -6.06
CA GLY A 322 -6.61 13.50 -6.64
C GLY A 322 -6.76 12.02 -6.28
N GLY A 323 -7.09 11.72 -5.02
CA GLY A 323 -7.41 10.37 -4.55
C GLY A 323 -8.60 9.75 -5.26
N PHE A 324 -9.68 10.51 -5.44
CA PHE A 324 -10.88 10.06 -6.13
C PHE A 324 -10.61 9.62 -7.58
N VAL A 325 -9.88 10.42 -8.36
CA VAL A 325 -9.74 10.18 -9.80
C VAL A 325 -8.67 9.15 -10.14
N LYS A 326 -7.62 8.98 -9.33
CA LYS A 326 -6.47 8.11 -9.63
C LYS A 326 -6.78 6.61 -9.56
N TYR A 327 -7.68 6.17 -8.67
CA TYR A 327 -7.85 4.75 -8.34
C TYR A 327 -8.59 3.92 -9.37
N GLY A 328 -9.06 4.53 -10.46
CA GLY A 328 -9.73 3.81 -11.56
C GLY A 328 -8.91 2.70 -12.21
N TYR A 329 -7.60 2.75 -12.12
CA TYR A 329 -6.71 1.74 -12.68
C TYR A 329 -6.86 0.37 -11.99
N ILE A 330 -7.30 0.31 -10.73
CA ILE A 330 -7.46 -0.96 -9.99
C ILE A 330 -8.48 -1.87 -10.66
N ALA A 331 -9.64 -1.36 -11.05
CA ALA A 331 -10.63 -2.17 -11.76
C ALA A 331 -10.11 -2.58 -13.15
N ALA A 332 -9.46 -1.65 -13.86
CA ALA A 332 -8.94 -1.87 -15.20
C ALA A 332 -7.85 -2.95 -15.25
N GLN A 333 -6.92 -2.97 -14.28
CA GLN A 333 -5.83 -3.95 -14.26
C GLN A 333 -6.33 -5.40 -14.18
N TYR A 334 -7.39 -5.66 -13.41
CA TYR A 334 -7.99 -7.00 -13.34
C TYR A 334 -8.78 -7.33 -14.59
N THR A 335 -9.58 -6.40 -15.10
CA THR A 335 -10.41 -6.60 -16.28
C THR A 335 -9.55 -6.85 -17.52
N ILE A 336 -8.53 -6.03 -17.76
CA ILE A 336 -7.61 -6.19 -18.88
C ILE A 336 -6.74 -7.45 -18.68
N GLY A 337 -6.11 -7.57 -17.48
CA GLY A 337 -5.20 -8.67 -17.19
C GLY A 337 -5.82 -10.06 -17.37
N GLN A 338 -7.12 -10.21 -17.05
CA GLN A 338 -7.86 -11.45 -17.24
C GLN A 338 -8.49 -11.58 -18.64
N GLY A 339 -8.81 -10.47 -19.29
CA GLY A 339 -9.49 -10.45 -20.58
C GLY A 339 -8.57 -10.74 -21.77
N VAL A 340 -7.26 -10.50 -21.65
CA VAL A 340 -6.28 -10.73 -22.72
C VAL A 340 -5.69 -12.14 -22.74
N VAL A 341 -6.00 -13.00 -21.75
CA VAL A 341 -5.49 -14.36 -21.61
C VAL A 341 -6.61 -15.38 -21.60
N SER A 342 -6.26 -16.64 -21.93
CA SER A 342 -7.19 -17.76 -21.87
C SER A 342 -7.69 -17.99 -20.43
N MET A 343 -8.91 -18.56 -20.30
CA MET A 343 -9.52 -18.82 -18.98
C MET A 343 -8.62 -19.66 -18.06
N ARG A 344 -7.79 -20.54 -18.62
CA ARG A 344 -6.87 -21.40 -17.85
C ARG A 344 -5.74 -20.62 -17.21
N VAL A 345 -5.30 -19.49 -17.81
CA VAL A 345 -4.12 -18.71 -17.38
C VAL A 345 -4.52 -17.50 -16.54
N ARG A 346 -5.79 -17.12 -16.43
CA ARG A 346 -6.27 -15.91 -15.72
C ARG A 346 -5.74 -15.78 -14.29
N ALA A 347 -5.77 -16.86 -13.52
CA ALA A 347 -5.26 -16.83 -12.14
C ALA A 347 -3.75 -16.55 -12.09
N MET A 348 -2.97 -17.18 -12.97
CA MET A 348 -1.53 -16.98 -13.06
C MET A 348 -1.18 -15.59 -13.57
N ALA A 349 -1.92 -15.06 -14.56
CA ALA A 349 -1.77 -13.69 -15.04
C ALA A 349 -1.99 -12.67 -13.92
N THR A 350 -3.03 -12.85 -13.12
CA THR A 350 -3.29 -12.01 -11.94
C THR A 350 -2.16 -12.12 -10.91
N ALA A 351 -1.64 -13.31 -10.66
CA ALA A 351 -0.52 -13.51 -9.75
C ALA A 351 0.76 -12.81 -10.22
N VAL A 352 1.09 -12.91 -11.52
CA VAL A 352 2.26 -12.21 -12.12
C VAL A 352 2.09 -10.69 -12.03
N LEU A 353 0.91 -10.17 -12.38
CA LEU A 353 0.58 -8.74 -12.23
C LEU A 353 0.80 -8.26 -10.80
N LEU A 354 0.19 -8.94 -9.82
CA LEU A 354 0.27 -8.53 -8.42
C LEU A 354 1.68 -8.69 -7.85
N PHE A 355 2.42 -9.72 -8.28
CA PHE A 355 3.82 -9.89 -7.89
C PHE A 355 4.66 -8.68 -8.29
N ILE A 356 4.56 -8.24 -9.55
CA ILE A 356 5.32 -7.10 -10.07
C ILE A 356 4.86 -5.79 -9.41
N ALA A 357 3.55 -5.57 -9.33
CA ALA A 357 2.98 -4.35 -8.74
C ALA A 357 3.29 -4.22 -7.24
N ASN A 358 3.29 -5.31 -6.48
CA ASN A 358 3.64 -5.27 -5.06
C ASN A 358 5.15 -5.12 -4.86
N LEU A 359 5.96 -5.92 -5.54
CA LEU A 359 7.42 -5.88 -5.32
C LEU A 359 8.00 -4.52 -5.74
N ILE A 360 7.67 -4.04 -6.93
CA ILE A 360 8.19 -2.77 -7.47
C ILE A 360 7.35 -1.59 -6.99
N GLY A 361 6.01 -1.67 -7.13
CA GLY A 361 5.13 -0.56 -6.79
C GLY A 361 5.12 -0.28 -5.29
N TYR A 362 4.66 -1.24 -4.49
CA TYR A 362 4.59 -1.08 -3.04
C TYR A 362 5.98 -1.03 -2.38
N GLY A 363 6.91 -1.89 -2.84
CA GLY A 363 8.24 -1.97 -2.24
C GLY A 363 9.09 -0.74 -2.50
N CYS A 364 9.22 -0.30 -3.75
CA CYS A 364 10.16 0.76 -4.12
C CYS A 364 9.56 2.17 -4.07
N GLY A 365 8.23 2.34 -4.11
CA GLY A 365 7.59 3.66 -4.12
C GLY A 365 7.94 4.51 -2.89
N PRO A 366 7.69 4.04 -1.66
CA PRO A 366 8.08 4.78 -0.45
C PRO A 366 9.59 5.02 -0.35
N LEU A 367 10.41 4.01 -0.71
CA LEU A 367 11.86 4.13 -0.71
C LEU A 367 12.34 5.25 -1.64
N PHE A 368 11.73 5.38 -2.81
CA PHE A 368 12.07 6.44 -3.77
C PHE A 368 11.76 7.83 -3.21
N ILE A 369 10.60 8.05 -2.58
CA ILE A 369 10.28 9.34 -1.94
C ILE A 369 11.30 9.65 -0.83
N GLY A 370 11.57 8.68 0.05
CA GLY A 370 12.52 8.90 1.12
C GLY A 370 13.91 9.25 0.61
N PHE A 371 14.41 8.50 -0.37
CA PHE A 371 15.73 8.73 -0.97
C PHE A 371 15.82 10.09 -1.68
N THR A 372 14.83 10.46 -2.49
CA THR A 372 14.82 11.76 -3.17
C THR A 372 14.66 12.91 -2.19
N SER A 373 13.87 12.74 -1.13
CA SER A 373 13.72 13.73 -0.06
C SER A 373 15.04 13.95 0.68
N ASP A 374 15.80 12.89 1.00
CA ASP A 374 17.11 13.02 1.65
C ASP A 374 18.14 13.71 0.76
N ILE A 375 18.15 13.41 -0.56
CA ILE A 375 19.01 14.10 -1.52
C ILE A 375 18.67 15.59 -1.62
N PHE A 376 17.39 15.93 -1.73
CA PHE A 376 16.97 17.33 -1.80
C PHE A 376 17.27 18.10 -0.52
N PHE A 377 17.18 17.45 0.63
CA PHE A 377 17.58 18.04 1.88
C PHE A 377 19.07 18.34 1.90
N ALA A 378 19.92 17.37 1.57
CA ALA A 378 21.37 17.53 1.54
C ALA A 378 21.82 18.63 0.55
N ASN A 379 21.23 18.64 -0.65
CA ASN A 379 21.53 19.67 -1.65
C ASN A 379 21.08 21.06 -1.20
N GLY A 380 19.88 21.19 -0.63
CA GLY A 380 19.37 22.48 -0.14
C GLY A 380 20.19 23.04 1.01
N VAL A 381 20.69 22.19 1.93
CA VAL A 381 21.62 22.60 3.00
C VAL A 381 22.94 23.09 2.40
N ALA A 382 23.50 22.38 1.42
CA ALA A 382 24.74 22.75 0.75
C ALA A 382 24.62 24.07 -0.04
N GLU A 383 23.50 24.29 -0.73
CA GLU A 383 23.21 25.55 -1.48
C GLU A 383 23.16 26.78 -0.56
N LEU A 384 22.75 26.58 0.71
CA LEU A 384 22.72 27.63 1.72
C LEU A 384 24.05 27.80 2.49
N GLY A 385 25.12 27.12 2.03
CA GLY A 385 26.47 27.29 2.52
C GLY A 385 26.78 26.53 3.82
N VAL A 386 25.95 25.56 4.22
CA VAL A 386 26.15 24.72 5.39
C VAL A 386 26.69 23.36 4.93
N ALA A 387 27.72 22.82 5.60
CA ALA A 387 28.22 21.49 5.30
C ALA A 387 27.17 20.42 5.66
N ALA A 388 26.99 19.44 4.80
CA ALA A 388 25.97 18.39 5.00
C ALA A 388 26.17 17.57 6.31
N GLU A 389 27.37 17.60 6.87
CA GLU A 389 27.72 16.95 8.14
C GLU A 389 27.32 17.78 9.38
N GLU A 390 27.10 19.09 9.19
CA GLU A 390 26.78 20.01 10.29
C GLU A 390 25.31 20.05 10.65
N LEU A 391 24.42 19.65 9.73
CA LEU A 391 22.97 19.73 9.90
C LEU A 391 22.28 18.46 9.43
N THR A 392 21.70 17.73 10.36
CA THR A 392 20.85 16.58 10.06
C THR A 392 19.38 17.00 10.01
N ARG A 393 18.56 16.28 9.21
CA ARG A 393 17.13 16.54 9.12
C ARG A 393 16.41 16.49 10.48
N ASN A 394 16.79 15.57 11.36
CA ASN A 394 16.15 15.40 12.66
C ASN A 394 16.39 16.59 13.59
N GLN A 395 17.50 17.31 13.42
CA GLN A 395 17.76 18.56 14.12
C GLN A 395 16.85 19.71 13.65
N CYS A 396 16.33 19.64 12.42
CA CYS A 396 15.35 20.60 11.90
C CYS A 396 13.91 20.34 12.39
N HIS A 397 13.67 19.30 13.16
CA HIS A 397 12.33 19.03 13.71
C HIS A 397 11.96 20.07 14.77
N PRO A 398 10.69 20.53 14.88
CA PRO A 398 10.25 21.55 15.84
C PRO A 398 10.65 21.29 17.29
N ARG A 399 10.81 20.00 17.69
CA ARG A 399 11.25 19.60 19.05
C ARG A 399 12.74 19.85 19.31
N SER A 400 13.56 19.87 18.26
CA SER A 400 15.04 19.94 18.35
C SER A 400 15.62 21.24 17.79
N ILE A 401 14.87 21.96 16.96
CA ILE A 401 15.34 23.15 16.24
C ILE A 401 15.81 24.27 17.18
N GLY A 402 15.23 24.37 18.38
CA GLY A 402 15.61 25.37 19.38
C GLY A 402 17.03 25.20 19.95
N GLU A 403 17.66 24.04 19.77
CA GLU A 403 19.04 23.77 20.18
C GLU A 403 20.07 24.26 19.17
N LEU A 404 19.64 24.63 17.94
CA LEU A 404 20.46 25.10 16.85
C LEU A 404 20.72 26.63 16.98
N ASN A 405 21.83 27.06 16.38
CA ASN A 405 22.06 28.50 16.20
C ASN A 405 21.09 29.11 15.18
N GLU A 406 20.91 30.45 15.22
CA GLU A 406 19.94 31.16 14.39
C GLU A 406 20.14 30.92 12.88
N ASN A 407 21.39 30.82 12.42
CA ASN A 407 21.68 30.53 11.01
C ASN A 407 21.16 29.13 10.59
N LEU A 408 21.41 28.09 11.39
CA LEU A 408 20.95 26.73 11.12
C LEU A 408 19.42 26.61 11.24
N GLN A 409 18.79 27.36 12.17
CA GLN A 409 17.34 27.43 12.26
C GLN A 409 16.73 28.02 10.99
N ASN A 410 17.31 29.07 10.42
CA ASN A 410 16.86 29.67 9.17
C ASN A 410 17.01 28.68 7.99
N VAL A 411 18.13 27.94 7.91
CA VAL A 411 18.33 26.89 6.91
C VAL A 411 17.27 25.80 7.05
N CYS A 412 17.01 25.33 8.27
CA CYS A 412 15.95 24.36 8.54
C CYS A 412 14.57 24.83 8.07
N GLY A 413 14.22 26.09 8.36
CA GLY A 413 12.93 26.67 7.94
C GLY A 413 12.69 26.61 6.43
N VAL A 414 13.77 26.67 5.64
CA VAL A 414 13.68 26.57 4.18
C VAL A 414 13.67 25.12 3.71
N VAL A 415 14.64 24.30 4.13
CA VAL A 415 14.89 23.00 3.49
C VAL A 415 14.07 21.84 4.04
N TYR A 416 13.62 21.92 5.31
CA TYR A 416 12.99 20.78 5.99
C TYR A 416 11.69 20.31 5.34
N ALA A 417 10.78 21.23 5.04
CA ALA A 417 9.51 20.91 4.38
C ALA A 417 9.68 20.81 2.86
N GLN A 418 10.47 21.70 2.23
CA GLN A 418 10.63 21.78 0.77
C GLN A 418 11.25 20.52 0.16
N SER A 419 12.17 19.86 0.86
CA SER A 419 12.81 18.63 0.37
C SER A 419 11.78 17.51 0.16
N LEU A 420 10.91 17.26 1.12
CA LEU A 420 9.84 16.27 1.00
C LEU A 420 8.77 16.71 0.01
N GLN A 421 8.38 17.99 0.03
CA GLN A 421 7.44 18.58 -0.92
C GLN A 421 7.88 18.32 -2.36
N SER A 422 9.15 18.57 -2.70
CA SER A 422 9.71 18.37 -4.03
C SER A 422 9.67 16.89 -4.44
N ALA A 423 10.01 15.97 -3.54
CA ALA A 423 9.92 14.53 -3.77
C ALA A 423 8.47 14.09 -4.05
N MET A 424 7.49 14.62 -3.29
CA MET A 424 6.07 14.33 -3.47
C MET A 424 5.54 14.87 -4.81
N VAL A 425 5.98 16.05 -5.25
CA VAL A 425 5.62 16.64 -6.57
C VAL A 425 6.16 15.78 -7.71
N ILE A 426 7.41 15.35 -7.64
CA ILE A 426 7.99 14.44 -8.65
C ILE A 426 7.17 13.15 -8.72
N MET A 427 6.83 12.57 -7.58
CA MET A 427 6.01 11.37 -7.53
C MET A 427 4.63 11.57 -8.17
N ALA A 428 4.00 12.74 -7.95
CA ALA A 428 2.74 13.08 -8.60
C ALA A 428 2.87 13.19 -10.12
N ILE A 429 3.97 13.77 -10.63
CA ILE A 429 4.22 13.89 -12.07
C ILE A 429 4.45 12.52 -12.71
N LEU A 430 5.05 11.55 -11.99
CA LEU A 430 5.25 10.19 -12.50
C LEU A 430 3.94 9.45 -12.83
N TYR A 431 2.77 9.90 -12.34
CA TYR A 431 1.48 9.38 -12.83
C TYR A 431 1.29 9.59 -14.33
N ALA A 432 1.99 10.56 -14.97
CA ALA A 432 1.97 10.74 -16.41
C ALA A 432 2.50 9.50 -17.14
N ALA A 433 3.55 8.86 -16.62
CA ALA A 433 4.06 7.62 -17.20
C ALA A 433 3.03 6.48 -17.09
N SER A 434 2.36 6.35 -15.93
CA SER A 434 1.28 5.39 -15.77
C SER A 434 0.13 5.63 -16.77
N SER A 435 -0.31 6.88 -16.90
CA SER A 435 -1.33 7.28 -17.88
C SER A 435 -0.92 6.90 -19.31
N LEU A 436 0.33 7.18 -19.69
CA LEU A 436 0.86 6.82 -21.00
C LEU A 436 0.83 5.31 -21.24
N PHE A 437 1.22 4.49 -20.26
CA PHE A 437 1.14 3.03 -20.36
C PHE A 437 -0.29 2.55 -20.61
N PHE A 438 -1.29 3.09 -19.90
CA PHE A 438 -2.69 2.76 -20.14
C PHE A 438 -3.20 3.22 -21.50
N LEU A 439 -2.75 4.39 -22.03
CA LEU A 439 -3.05 4.84 -23.39
C LEU A 439 -2.42 3.92 -24.45
N LEU A 440 -1.19 3.45 -24.22
CA LEU A 440 -0.55 2.48 -25.09
C LEU A 440 -1.26 1.11 -25.03
N THR A 441 -1.74 0.71 -23.85
CA THR A 441 -2.59 -0.48 -23.67
C THR A 441 -3.85 -0.37 -24.52
N TRP A 442 -4.53 0.77 -24.50
CA TRP A 442 -5.72 1.01 -25.32
C TRP A 442 -5.48 0.72 -26.79
N ARG A 443 -4.36 1.18 -27.36
CA ARG A 443 -4.01 0.96 -28.80
C ARG A 443 -3.80 -0.52 -29.14
N ARG A 444 -3.45 -1.36 -28.18
CA ARG A 444 -3.17 -2.78 -28.38
C ARG A 444 -4.32 -3.67 -27.94
N LEU A 445 -5.22 -3.18 -27.11
CA LEU A 445 -6.28 -3.93 -26.47
C LEU A 445 -7.15 -4.71 -27.47
N ASP A 446 -7.52 -4.05 -28.57
CA ASP A 446 -8.36 -4.63 -29.61
C ASP A 446 -7.79 -5.89 -30.27
N LYS A 447 -6.46 -6.01 -30.31
CA LYS A 447 -5.75 -7.13 -30.93
C LYS A 447 -5.54 -8.30 -29.95
N ASP A 448 -5.47 -8.00 -28.65
CA ASP A 448 -5.05 -8.94 -27.63
C ASP A 448 -6.22 -9.55 -26.82
N MET A 449 -7.41 -8.92 -26.81
CA MET A 449 -8.60 -9.45 -26.11
C MET A 449 -9.05 -10.80 -26.71
N VAL A 450 -9.25 -11.80 -25.80
CA VAL A 450 -9.58 -13.18 -26.19
C VAL A 450 -11.08 -13.38 -26.44
N ASP A 451 -11.95 -12.69 -25.70
CA ASP A 451 -13.41 -12.78 -25.81
C ASP A 451 -13.99 -11.48 -26.36
N ARG A 452 -14.39 -11.48 -27.64
CA ARG A 452 -15.20 -10.41 -28.29
C ARG A 452 -16.67 -10.81 -28.53
N ASN A 453 -17.10 -12.02 -28.08
CA ASN A 453 -18.46 -12.53 -28.27
C ASN A 453 -19.23 -12.55 -26.95
#